data_55dd5c6be4bffdfa616f7d3c69a534ba
#
_entry.id   55dd5c6be4bffdfa616f7d3c69a534ba
#
_cell.length_a   1.000
_cell.length_b   1.000
_cell.length_c   1.000
_cell.angle_alpha   90.00
_cell.angle_beta   90.00
_cell.angle_gamma   90.00
#
_symmetry.space_group_name_H-M   'P 1'
#
loop_
_entity.id
_entity.type
_entity.pdbx_description
1 polymer ?
#
loop_
_entity_poly.entity_id
_entity_poly.type
_entity_poly.pdbx_seq_one_letter_code
_entity_poly.pdbx_strand_id
1 'polypeptide(L)'
;MKKFLSLSLAMLMMASVLAGCGGSGSAPAASSASSAAASSASSAAAPVATNKGGMEGGTSLNFTTGGDQGTYYGFGGVLAGKVGESTSTTVTAITSGGSQANIEAMEAGDAQLGFVQSDVMAYAYNGTNLFDGSKIDTFSTVADLYMEQVQIVTLDANIKSVADLKGKNVSIGAAGSGVYYNAIDVLGAYGLTENDIKPTFQSFGDSTEALQDGKIDAAFVVAGAPTTAVTSLAATKPVYLVSLDDEHIDALIAESPYYSKNIISKDAYGTPEDVTTVAVGAVV
;
A
#
# COMPACT_ATOMS: atom_id res chain seq x y z
N MET A 1 53.83 10.80 -7.29
CA MET A 1 54.72 10.32 -6.20
C MET A 1 53.85 9.77 -5.11
N LYS A 2 53.82 8.45 -4.99
CA LYS A 2 54.01 7.63 -3.76
C LYS A 2 53.06 7.98 -2.60
N LYS A 3 52.27 7.08 -1.96
CA LYS A 3 52.52 5.66 -1.65
C LYS A 3 51.20 4.99 -1.23
N PHE A 4 51.04 3.74 -1.61
CA PHE A 4 50.18 2.69 -1.05
C PHE A 4 50.43 2.49 0.46
N LEU A 5 49.40 2.08 1.21
CA LEU A 5 49.55 1.08 2.25
C LEU A 5 48.26 0.29 2.47
N SER A 6 48.32 -0.96 2.07
CA SER A 6 47.41 -2.04 2.44
C SER A 6 47.87 -2.61 3.80
N LEU A 7 46.92 -3.04 4.65
CA LEU A 7 47.27 -4.07 5.64
C LEU A 7 46.08 -5.00 5.88
N SER A 8 46.37 -6.26 5.75
CA SER A 8 45.57 -7.47 5.77
C SER A 8 45.36 -8.00 7.19
N LEU A 9 44.30 -8.81 7.35
CA LEU A 9 44.21 -10.13 7.97
C LEU A 9 44.39 -10.25 9.50
N ALA A 10 43.37 -10.80 10.16
CA ALA A 10 43.54 -11.90 11.10
C ALA A 10 42.22 -12.66 11.37
N MET A 11 42.17 -13.88 10.89
CA MET A 11 41.30 -14.99 11.38
C MET A 11 41.77 -15.36 12.80
N LEU A 12 40.80 -15.70 13.66
CA LEU A 12 41.08 -16.59 14.79
C LEU A 12 39.89 -17.52 15.03
N MET A 13 40.08 -18.77 14.64
CA MET A 13 39.31 -19.93 15.10
C MET A 13 39.77 -20.30 16.50
N MET A 14 38.86 -20.67 17.40
CA MET A 14 39.14 -21.52 18.53
C MET A 14 38.03 -22.56 18.70
N ALA A 15 38.41 -23.78 18.39
CA ALA A 15 37.74 -25.00 18.83
C ALA A 15 38.22 -25.36 20.24
N SER A 16 37.33 -25.82 21.10
CA SER A 16 37.70 -26.55 22.29
C SER A 16 36.73 -27.69 22.54
N VAL A 17 37.26 -28.88 22.33
CA VAL A 17 36.79 -30.18 22.77
C VAL A 17 37.21 -30.37 24.20
N LEU A 18 36.37 -30.92 25.08
CA LEU A 18 36.80 -31.88 26.11
C LEU A 18 35.66 -32.71 26.66
N ALA A 19 35.93 -33.96 26.68
CA ALA A 19 35.17 -35.11 27.12
C ALA A 19 35.14 -35.27 28.64
N GLY A 20 34.18 -36.03 29.14
CA GLY A 20 34.14 -36.51 30.51
C GLY A 20 33.15 -37.65 30.68
N CYS A 21 33.67 -38.84 30.92
CA CYS A 21 33.00 -40.12 31.08
C CYS A 21 32.21 -40.30 32.38
N GLY A 22 31.24 -41.23 32.34
CA GLY A 22 31.12 -42.23 33.37
C GLY A 22 29.72 -42.57 33.85
N GLY A 23 29.25 -43.82 33.68
CA GLY A 23 28.29 -44.45 34.61
C GLY A 23 27.15 -45.26 33.99
N SER A 24 27.36 -46.56 34.04
CA SER A 24 26.55 -47.70 33.59
C SER A 24 25.12 -47.80 34.14
N GLY A 25 24.21 -48.40 33.37
CA GLY A 25 23.00 -49.05 33.91
C GLY A 25 21.86 -49.28 32.93
N SER A 26 21.85 -50.52 32.35
CA SER A 26 20.72 -51.34 31.95
C SER A 26 19.59 -50.78 31.01
N ALA A 27 19.51 -51.33 29.82
CA ALA A 27 18.32 -51.43 28.96
C ALA A 27 17.33 -52.50 29.53
N PRO A 28 16.08 -52.67 29.04
CA PRO A 28 15.55 -52.36 27.70
C PRO A 28 14.09 -51.81 27.71
N ALA A 29 13.65 -51.18 26.62
CA ALA A 29 12.41 -51.50 25.93
C ALA A 29 12.17 -50.50 24.78
N ALA A 30 11.89 -51.04 23.64
CA ALA A 30 11.58 -50.33 22.41
C ALA A 30 10.28 -49.53 22.51
N SER A 31 10.29 -48.30 22.09
CA SER A 31 9.12 -47.66 21.48
C SER A 31 9.59 -46.65 20.44
N SER A 32 9.12 -46.86 19.27
CA SER A 32 9.34 -46.09 18.03
C SER A 32 9.01 -44.60 18.22
N ALA A 33 10.02 -43.76 18.19
CA ALA A 33 9.82 -42.34 18.02
C ALA A 33 9.80 -42.02 16.52
N SER A 34 8.60 -41.75 16.04
CA SER A 34 8.34 -41.16 14.74
C SER A 34 8.93 -39.75 14.75
N SER A 35 9.94 -39.52 13.93
CA SER A 35 10.44 -38.18 13.61
C SER A 35 9.39 -37.46 12.78
N ALA A 36 8.69 -36.53 13.39
CA ALA A 36 7.85 -35.57 12.69
C ALA A 36 8.75 -34.62 11.90
N ALA A 37 8.89 -34.89 10.63
CA ALA A 37 9.35 -33.91 9.67
C ALA A 37 8.29 -32.80 9.59
N ALA A 38 8.66 -31.60 9.94
CA ALA A 38 7.84 -30.42 9.66
C ALA A 38 7.80 -30.24 8.13
N SER A 39 6.77 -30.77 7.51
CA SER A 39 6.41 -30.41 6.16
C SER A 39 5.77 -29.03 6.22
N SER A 40 6.47 -28.04 5.69
CA SER A 40 5.88 -26.78 5.28
C SER A 40 4.80 -27.08 4.25
N ALA A 41 3.56 -27.14 4.70
CA ALA A 41 2.41 -27.21 3.83
C ALA A 41 2.28 -25.83 3.16
N SER A 42 2.77 -25.72 1.93
CA SER A 42 2.29 -24.74 0.99
C SER A 42 0.78 -24.97 0.86
N SER A 43 -0.01 -24.04 1.41
CA SER A 43 -1.45 -24.02 1.23
C SER A 43 -1.70 -23.68 -0.24
N ALA A 44 -1.85 -24.69 -1.07
CA ALA A 44 -2.41 -24.50 -2.40
C ALA A 44 -3.82 -23.95 -2.21
N ALA A 45 -4.08 -22.76 -2.71
CA ALA A 45 -5.42 -22.19 -2.76
C ALA A 45 -6.35 -23.18 -3.47
N ALA A 46 -7.43 -23.55 -2.81
CA ALA A 46 -8.45 -24.38 -3.42
C ALA A 46 -9.03 -23.65 -4.64
N PRO A 47 -9.34 -24.35 -5.74
CA PRO A 47 -9.93 -23.72 -6.91
C PRO A 47 -11.25 -23.04 -6.50
N VAL A 48 -11.40 -21.76 -6.85
CA VAL A 48 -12.62 -21.00 -6.65
C VAL A 48 -13.75 -21.70 -7.39
N ALA A 49 -14.71 -22.22 -6.66
CA ALA A 49 -15.92 -22.73 -7.25
C ALA A 49 -16.71 -21.57 -7.83
N THR A 50 -16.80 -21.47 -9.15
CA THR A 50 -17.66 -20.51 -9.82
C THR A 50 -19.11 -20.89 -9.57
N ASN A 51 -19.70 -20.32 -8.54
CA ASN A 51 -21.14 -20.45 -8.28
C ASN A 51 -21.93 -19.74 -9.38
N LYS A 52 -22.46 -20.50 -10.31
CA LYS A 52 -23.48 -20.00 -11.25
C LYS A 52 -24.80 -19.88 -10.52
N GLY A 53 -25.04 -18.72 -9.92
CA GLY A 53 -26.35 -18.30 -9.47
C GLY A 53 -26.84 -18.98 -8.19
N GLY A 54 -26.87 -18.25 -7.12
CA GLY A 54 -27.44 -18.61 -5.84
C GLY A 54 -26.41 -18.54 -4.70
N MET A 55 -26.79 -17.88 -3.63
CA MET A 55 -26.02 -17.73 -2.40
C MET A 55 -25.95 -19.05 -1.60
N GLU A 56 -25.79 -20.18 -2.27
CA GLU A 56 -25.71 -21.48 -1.62
C GLU A 56 -24.25 -21.93 -1.50
N GLY A 57 -23.79 -22.04 -0.26
CA GLY A 57 -22.62 -22.78 0.17
C GLY A 57 -21.35 -21.96 0.34
N GLY A 58 -21.06 -21.67 1.56
CA GLY A 58 -19.85 -21.21 2.22
C GLY A 58 -18.55 -21.11 1.43
N THR A 59 -18.40 -20.11 0.55
CA THR A 59 -17.15 -19.82 -0.15
C THR A 59 -16.31 -18.88 0.73
N SER A 60 -15.01 -19.08 0.78
CA SER A 60 -14.08 -18.13 1.38
C SER A 60 -13.38 -17.33 0.30
N LEU A 61 -13.41 -16.01 0.40
CA LEU A 61 -12.78 -15.08 -0.53
C LEU A 61 -11.77 -14.20 0.20
N ASN A 62 -10.61 -14.01 -0.41
CA ASN A 62 -9.63 -13.02 -0.01
C ASN A 62 -9.94 -11.71 -0.73
N PHE A 63 -9.99 -10.63 0.04
CA PHE A 63 -10.23 -9.27 -0.44
C PHE A 63 -9.00 -8.41 -0.14
N THR A 64 -8.15 -8.17 -1.13
CA THR A 64 -6.98 -7.31 -1.00
C THR A 64 -7.40 -5.85 -0.95
N THR A 65 -6.79 -5.11 -0.04
CA THR A 65 -7.18 -3.73 0.28
C THR A 65 -6.02 -2.76 0.08
N GLY A 66 -5.40 -2.31 1.12
CA GLY A 66 -4.25 -1.42 1.17
C GLY A 66 -3.62 -1.51 2.55
N GLY A 67 -2.86 -0.51 2.97
CA GLY A 67 -2.37 -0.41 4.33
C GLY A 67 -3.52 -0.27 5.35
N ASP A 68 -3.32 -0.76 6.56
CA ASP A 68 -4.33 -0.82 7.64
C ASP A 68 -4.83 0.57 8.12
N GLN A 69 -4.08 1.62 7.83
CA GLN A 69 -4.43 3.02 8.12
C GLN A 69 -5.11 3.73 6.94
N GLY A 70 -5.41 3.01 5.86
CA GLY A 70 -6.08 3.52 4.65
C GLY A 70 -7.57 3.21 4.62
N THR A 71 -8.30 3.93 3.75
CA THR A 71 -9.75 3.77 3.57
C THR A 71 -10.11 2.40 2.99
N TYR A 72 -9.31 1.83 2.09
CA TYR A 72 -9.54 0.48 1.54
C TYR A 72 -9.69 -0.58 2.61
N TYR A 73 -8.78 -0.59 3.59
CA TYR A 73 -8.81 -1.60 4.64
C TYR A 73 -10.03 -1.44 5.55
N GLY A 74 -10.29 -0.21 6.01
CA GLY A 74 -11.45 0.07 6.88
C GLY A 74 -12.78 -0.26 6.19
N PHE A 75 -12.97 0.20 4.95
CA PHE A 75 -14.19 -0.03 4.19
C PHE A 75 -14.31 -1.50 3.76
N GLY A 76 -13.22 -2.13 3.35
CA GLY A 76 -13.15 -3.55 3.02
C GLY A 76 -13.57 -4.44 4.18
N GLY A 77 -13.17 -4.11 5.41
CA GLY A 77 -13.60 -4.80 6.61
C GLY A 77 -15.12 -4.70 6.83
N VAL A 78 -15.71 -3.51 6.59
CA VAL A 78 -17.16 -3.31 6.67
C VAL A 78 -17.88 -4.13 5.60
N LEU A 79 -17.42 -4.10 4.35
CA LEU A 79 -17.99 -4.90 3.26
C LEU A 79 -17.91 -6.39 3.57
N ALA A 80 -16.75 -6.87 4.00
CA ALA A 80 -16.55 -8.27 4.39
C ALA A 80 -17.53 -8.72 5.48
N GLY A 81 -17.71 -7.88 6.52
CA GLY A 81 -18.70 -8.11 7.57
C GLY A 81 -20.14 -8.19 7.03
N LYS A 82 -20.52 -7.26 6.16
CA LYS A 82 -21.87 -7.22 5.57
C LYS A 82 -22.16 -8.42 4.66
N VAL A 83 -21.19 -8.86 3.89
CA VAL A 83 -21.33 -10.10 3.08
C VAL A 83 -21.53 -11.31 3.99
N GLY A 84 -20.73 -11.45 5.06
CA GLY A 84 -20.86 -12.56 6.01
C GLY A 84 -22.19 -12.55 6.80
N GLU A 85 -22.73 -11.36 7.11
CA GLU A 85 -24.06 -11.22 7.75
C GLU A 85 -25.21 -11.62 6.81
N SER A 86 -25.06 -11.41 5.50
CA SER A 86 -26.13 -11.53 4.51
C SER A 86 -26.07 -12.83 3.70
N THR A 87 -24.95 -13.55 3.74
CA THR A 87 -24.70 -14.74 2.94
C THR A 87 -23.93 -15.79 3.75
N SER A 88 -23.76 -16.99 3.18
CA SER A 88 -22.87 -18.02 3.71
C SER A 88 -21.41 -17.84 3.26
N THR A 89 -21.07 -16.76 2.57
CA THR A 89 -19.72 -16.46 2.09
C THR A 89 -18.90 -15.74 3.15
N THR A 90 -17.70 -16.20 3.42
CA THR A 90 -16.74 -15.53 4.28
C THR A 90 -15.80 -14.69 3.41
N VAL A 91 -15.74 -13.39 3.65
CA VAL A 91 -14.77 -12.50 3.00
C VAL A 91 -13.75 -12.07 4.05
N THR A 92 -12.46 -12.18 3.72
CA THR A 92 -11.36 -11.74 4.58
C THR A 92 -10.68 -10.56 3.94
N ALA A 93 -10.80 -9.36 4.54
CA ALA A 93 -10.03 -8.19 4.13
C ALA A 93 -8.57 -8.37 4.56
N ILE A 94 -7.66 -8.27 3.60
CA ILE A 94 -6.20 -8.40 3.80
C ILE A 94 -5.48 -7.14 3.37
N THR A 95 -4.44 -6.78 4.13
CA THR A 95 -3.58 -5.64 3.80
C THR A 95 -2.70 -5.95 2.58
N SER A 96 -2.35 -4.91 1.82
CA SER A 96 -1.49 -5.00 0.66
C SER A 96 -0.70 -3.71 0.42
N GLY A 97 0.08 -3.67 -0.66
CA GLY A 97 0.73 -2.46 -1.14
C GLY A 97 -0.23 -1.45 -1.79
N GLY A 98 -1.43 -1.88 -2.20
CA GLY A 98 -2.44 -1.05 -2.87
C GLY A 98 -2.77 -1.54 -4.28
N SER A 99 -3.22 -0.63 -5.14
CA SER A 99 -3.92 -0.95 -6.40
C SER A 99 -3.17 -1.89 -7.34
N GLN A 100 -1.90 -1.64 -7.61
CA GLN A 100 -1.09 -2.53 -8.46
C GLN A 100 -0.95 -3.91 -7.84
N ALA A 101 -0.54 -3.97 -6.56
CA ALA A 101 -0.35 -5.21 -5.84
C ALA A 101 -1.64 -6.04 -5.77
N ASN A 102 -2.81 -5.37 -5.70
CA ASN A 102 -4.10 -6.02 -5.67
C ASN A 102 -4.45 -6.68 -7.02
N ILE A 103 -4.20 -5.99 -8.12
CA ILE A 103 -4.39 -6.55 -9.48
C ILE A 103 -3.47 -7.76 -9.68
N GLU A 104 -2.19 -7.64 -9.31
CA GLU A 104 -1.22 -8.72 -9.41
C GLU A 104 -1.61 -9.93 -8.54
N ALA A 105 -2.12 -9.70 -7.32
CA ALA A 105 -2.60 -10.77 -6.43
C ALA A 105 -3.86 -11.46 -6.99
N MET A 106 -4.76 -10.73 -7.63
CA MET A 106 -5.92 -11.33 -8.30
C MET A 106 -5.50 -12.15 -9.51
N GLU A 107 -4.58 -11.68 -10.33
CA GLU A 107 -4.03 -12.41 -11.47
C GLU A 107 -3.30 -13.70 -11.04
N ALA A 108 -2.56 -13.62 -9.94
CA ALA A 108 -1.90 -14.79 -9.34
C ALA A 108 -2.88 -15.80 -8.71
N GLY A 109 -4.15 -15.42 -8.50
CA GLY A 109 -5.16 -16.23 -7.83
C GLY A 109 -5.08 -16.21 -6.30
N ASP A 110 -4.24 -15.33 -5.72
CA ASP A 110 -4.08 -15.19 -4.27
C ASP A 110 -5.26 -14.42 -3.64
N ALA A 111 -5.95 -13.62 -4.43
CA ALA A 111 -7.16 -12.89 -4.05
C ALA A 111 -8.26 -13.03 -5.10
N GLN A 112 -9.51 -12.92 -4.66
CA GLN A 112 -10.68 -12.99 -5.53
C GLN A 112 -11.37 -11.62 -5.68
N LEU A 113 -11.07 -10.71 -4.76
CA LEU A 113 -11.54 -9.33 -4.75
C LEU A 113 -10.37 -8.40 -4.45
N GLY A 114 -10.38 -7.21 -5.01
CA GLY A 114 -9.37 -6.21 -4.75
C GLY A 114 -9.93 -4.80 -4.86
N PHE A 115 -9.53 -3.90 -3.96
CA PHE A 115 -9.68 -2.48 -4.17
C PHE A 115 -8.64 -1.95 -5.13
N VAL A 116 -9.05 -1.15 -6.09
CA VAL A 116 -8.16 -0.59 -7.12
C VAL A 116 -8.61 0.85 -7.44
N GLN A 117 -7.66 1.73 -7.66
CA GLN A 117 -7.93 3.04 -8.25
C GLN A 117 -8.37 2.89 -9.71
N SER A 118 -9.31 3.71 -10.16
CA SER A 118 -9.87 3.65 -11.51
C SER A 118 -8.83 3.88 -12.62
N ASP A 119 -7.83 4.71 -12.39
CA ASP A 119 -6.69 4.94 -13.28
C ASP A 119 -5.79 3.69 -13.37
N VAL A 120 -5.41 3.10 -12.23
CA VAL A 120 -4.58 1.88 -12.19
C VAL A 120 -5.30 0.69 -12.82
N MET A 121 -6.61 0.57 -12.59
CA MET A 121 -7.45 -0.43 -13.27
C MET A 121 -7.35 -0.30 -14.78
N ALA A 122 -7.46 0.94 -15.29
CA ALA A 122 -7.35 1.19 -16.72
C ALA A 122 -5.92 0.94 -17.26
N TYR A 123 -4.89 1.26 -16.49
CA TYR A 123 -3.50 0.96 -16.88
C TYR A 123 -3.27 -0.54 -17.01
N ALA A 124 -3.76 -1.34 -16.08
CA ALA A 124 -3.67 -2.80 -16.16
C ALA A 124 -4.41 -3.35 -17.37
N TYR A 125 -5.68 -2.93 -17.54
CA TYR A 125 -6.53 -3.39 -18.64
C TYR A 125 -5.98 -3.05 -20.03
N ASN A 126 -5.32 -1.91 -20.18
CA ASN A 126 -4.73 -1.47 -21.44
C ASN A 126 -3.27 -1.90 -21.62
N GLY A 127 -2.59 -2.36 -20.57
CA GLY A 127 -1.17 -2.67 -20.58
C GLY A 127 -0.31 -1.41 -20.76
N THR A 128 -0.61 -0.36 -19.99
CA THR A 128 0.10 0.93 -20.02
C THR A 128 0.70 1.28 -18.68
N ASN A 129 1.56 2.28 -18.60
CA ASN A 129 2.26 2.72 -17.40
C ASN A 129 2.95 1.53 -16.69
N LEU A 130 2.58 1.23 -15.46
CA LEU A 130 3.09 0.09 -14.68
C LEU A 130 2.99 -1.26 -15.36
N PHE A 131 1.98 -1.40 -16.18
CA PHE A 131 1.65 -2.65 -16.84
C PHE A 131 2.12 -2.65 -18.30
N ASP A 132 3.05 -1.74 -18.67
CA ASP A 132 3.62 -1.74 -20.03
C ASP A 132 4.33 -3.07 -20.30
N GLY A 133 3.87 -3.75 -21.38
CA GLY A 133 4.30 -5.09 -21.72
C GLY A 133 3.78 -6.22 -20.82
N SER A 134 2.91 -5.92 -19.85
CA SER A 134 2.37 -6.88 -18.87
C SER A 134 0.87 -6.65 -18.64
N LYS A 135 0.10 -6.55 -19.72
CA LYS A 135 -1.35 -6.35 -19.67
C LYS A 135 -2.03 -7.42 -18.80
N ILE A 136 -2.90 -6.96 -17.89
CA ILE A 136 -3.79 -7.80 -17.08
C ILE A 136 -5.23 -7.35 -17.33
N ASP A 137 -6.04 -8.19 -17.99
CA ASP A 137 -7.44 -7.90 -18.31
C ASP A 137 -8.38 -9.06 -17.91
N THR A 138 -7.94 -9.90 -17.00
CA THR A 138 -8.65 -11.10 -16.52
C THR A 138 -9.62 -10.82 -15.38
N PHE A 139 -9.76 -9.57 -14.97
CA PHE A 139 -10.65 -9.12 -13.91
C PHE A 139 -11.93 -8.45 -14.46
N SER A 140 -12.90 -8.24 -13.59
CA SER A 140 -14.13 -7.48 -13.88
C SER A 140 -14.43 -6.53 -12.74
N THR A 141 -14.90 -5.32 -13.06
CA THR A 141 -15.34 -4.34 -12.07
C THR A 141 -16.68 -4.74 -11.48
N VAL A 142 -16.79 -4.80 -10.17
CA VAL A 142 -18.02 -5.07 -9.43
C VAL A 142 -18.77 -3.76 -9.14
N ALA A 143 -18.05 -2.74 -8.66
CA ALA A 143 -18.63 -1.44 -8.34
C ALA A 143 -17.55 -0.33 -8.32
N ASP A 144 -17.98 0.89 -8.61
CA ASP A 144 -17.31 2.14 -8.26
C ASP A 144 -17.96 2.67 -6.98
N LEU A 145 -17.18 2.93 -5.94
CA LEU A 145 -17.70 3.11 -4.58
C LEU A 145 -17.60 4.54 -4.06
N TYR A 146 -16.45 5.18 -4.21
CA TYR A 146 -16.22 6.54 -3.73
C TYR A 146 -15.01 7.18 -4.43
N MET A 147 -14.85 8.49 -4.21
CA MET A 147 -13.71 9.21 -4.75
C MET A 147 -12.54 9.21 -3.76
N GLU A 148 -11.35 8.99 -4.27
CA GLU A 148 -10.09 9.05 -3.53
C GLU A 148 -9.38 10.35 -3.85
N GLN A 149 -9.38 11.27 -2.89
CA GLN A 149 -8.71 12.55 -3.03
C GLN A 149 -7.20 12.40 -2.94
N VAL A 150 -6.49 13.10 -3.81
CA VAL A 150 -5.04 13.27 -3.68
C VAL A 150 -4.77 14.29 -2.58
N GLN A 151 -4.27 13.82 -1.45
CA GLN A 151 -3.98 14.58 -0.26
C GLN A 151 -2.47 14.72 -0.13
N ILE A 152 -1.94 15.94 -0.21
CA ILE A 152 -0.52 16.20 0.05
C ILE A 152 -0.42 16.77 1.46
N VAL A 153 -0.02 15.89 2.39
CA VAL A 153 -0.04 16.14 3.84
C VAL A 153 1.32 16.64 4.30
N THR A 154 1.34 17.71 5.08
CA THR A 154 2.56 18.26 5.69
C THR A 154 2.30 18.82 7.09
N LEU A 155 3.35 18.93 7.91
CA LEU A 155 3.35 19.64 9.19
C LEU A 155 4.03 21.02 9.09
N ASP A 156 4.59 21.38 7.92
CA ASP A 156 5.22 22.66 7.66
C ASP A 156 4.24 23.62 6.95
N ALA A 157 3.78 24.64 7.67
CA ALA A 157 2.88 25.67 7.13
C ALA A 157 3.48 26.51 5.98
N ASN A 158 4.77 26.37 5.68
CA ASN A 158 5.42 27.06 4.58
C ASN A 158 5.36 26.27 3.27
N ILE A 159 5.02 24.97 3.29
CA ILE A 159 4.75 24.18 2.10
C ILE A 159 3.30 24.46 1.69
N LYS A 160 3.11 25.34 0.71
CA LYS A 160 1.78 25.82 0.28
C LYS A 160 1.43 25.45 -1.15
N SER A 161 2.41 25.03 -1.94
CA SER A 161 2.27 24.63 -3.33
C SER A 161 3.07 23.36 -3.57
N VAL A 162 2.71 22.59 -4.59
CA VAL A 162 3.49 21.45 -5.07
C VAL A 162 4.93 21.86 -5.44
N ALA A 163 5.11 23.09 -5.94
CA ALA A 163 6.44 23.62 -6.25
C ALA A 163 7.37 23.71 -5.02
N ASP A 164 6.81 23.87 -3.81
CA ASP A 164 7.59 23.94 -2.55
C ASP A 164 8.15 22.55 -2.15
N LEU A 165 7.71 21.46 -2.81
CA LEU A 165 8.23 20.12 -2.58
C LEU A 165 9.63 19.92 -3.16
N LYS A 166 10.12 20.83 -4.01
CA LYS A 166 11.46 20.71 -4.61
C LYS A 166 12.54 20.61 -3.54
N GLY A 167 13.35 19.56 -3.62
CA GLY A 167 14.43 19.24 -2.67
C GLY A 167 13.99 18.67 -1.32
N LYS A 168 12.68 18.54 -1.08
CA LYS A 168 12.10 17.99 0.15
C LYS A 168 12.13 16.48 0.19
N ASN A 169 12.06 15.92 1.40
CA ASN A 169 11.85 14.48 1.61
C ASN A 169 10.34 14.23 1.54
N VAL A 170 9.90 13.47 0.53
CA VAL A 170 8.46 13.28 0.24
C VAL A 170 8.13 11.81 0.14
N SER A 171 7.15 11.35 0.92
CA SER A 171 6.58 10.02 0.73
C SER A 171 5.62 10.06 -0.46
N ILE A 172 5.87 9.18 -1.44
CA ILE A 172 5.09 9.09 -2.68
C ILE A 172 4.30 7.79 -2.79
N GLY A 173 3.91 7.22 -1.64
CA GLY A 173 3.13 5.99 -1.53
C GLY A 173 3.99 4.75 -1.35
N ALA A 174 3.36 3.66 -0.96
CA ALA A 174 4.01 2.36 -0.81
C ALA A 174 4.37 1.75 -2.18
N ALA A 175 5.34 0.86 -2.21
CA ALA A 175 5.63 0.07 -3.40
C ALA A 175 4.39 -0.76 -3.80
N GLY A 176 4.04 -0.76 -5.09
CA GLY A 176 2.85 -1.41 -5.61
C GLY A 176 1.54 -0.63 -5.39
N SER A 177 1.61 0.63 -4.94
CA SER A 177 0.43 1.50 -4.80
C SER A 177 0.17 2.33 -6.05
N GLY A 178 -1.10 2.69 -6.28
CA GLY A 178 -1.47 3.69 -7.27
C GLY A 178 -1.05 5.11 -6.88
N VAL A 179 -0.83 5.37 -5.59
CA VAL A 179 -0.39 6.66 -5.05
C VAL A 179 0.88 7.17 -5.72
N TYR A 180 1.80 6.27 -6.04
CA TYR A 180 3.04 6.60 -6.74
C TYR A 180 2.77 7.35 -8.06
N TYR A 181 1.82 6.85 -8.87
CA TYR A 181 1.51 7.47 -10.16
C TYR A 181 0.83 8.81 -9.98
N ASN A 182 -0.12 8.89 -9.06
CA ASN A 182 -0.77 10.15 -8.76
C ASN A 182 0.24 11.20 -8.26
N ALA A 183 1.25 10.78 -7.49
CA ALA A 183 2.32 11.68 -7.07
C ALA A 183 3.18 12.15 -8.24
N ILE A 184 3.55 11.23 -9.17
CA ILE A 184 4.34 11.57 -10.37
C ILE A 184 3.54 12.49 -11.29
N ASP A 185 2.25 12.21 -11.52
CA ASP A 185 1.37 13.03 -12.35
C ASP A 185 1.22 14.44 -11.78
N VAL A 186 0.96 14.56 -10.48
CA VAL A 186 0.83 15.86 -9.81
C VAL A 186 2.16 16.64 -9.84
N LEU A 187 3.29 16.00 -9.53
CA LEU A 187 4.60 16.63 -9.63
C LEU A 187 4.86 17.10 -11.07
N GLY A 188 4.55 16.25 -12.06
CA GLY A 188 4.72 16.54 -13.48
C GLY A 188 3.92 17.75 -13.95
N ALA A 189 2.67 17.89 -13.49
CA ALA A 189 1.84 19.05 -13.80
C ALA A 189 2.50 20.37 -13.36
N TYR A 190 3.24 20.35 -12.23
CA TYR A 190 4.00 21.49 -11.73
C TYR A 190 5.44 21.57 -12.28
N GLY A 191 5.78 20.80 -13.31
CA GLY A 191 7.10 20.77 -13.92
C GLY A 191 8.19 20.17 -13.04
N LEU A 192 7.82 19.39 -12.05
CA LEU A 192 8.73 18.62 -11.20
C LEU A 192 8.77 17.16 -11.63
N THR A 193 9.88 16.51 -11.34
CA THR A 193 10.08 15.08 -11.50
C THR A 193 10.42 14.44 -10.16
N GLU A 194 10.39 13.12 -10.10
CA GLU A 194 10.86 12.38 -8.93
C GLU A 194 12.28 12.76 -8.49
N ASN A 195 13.15 13.13 -9.46
CA ASN A 195 14.51 13.58 -9.18
C ASN A 195 14.61 14.99 -8.56
N ASP A 196 13.54 15.76 -8.61
CA ASP A 196 13.48 17.10 -8.00
C ASP A 196 13.13 17.05 -6.51
N ILE A 197 12.72 15.88 -6.00
CA ILE A 197 12.43 15.61 -4.59
C ILE A 197 13.39 14.55 -4.05
N LYS A 198 13.27 14.19 -2.78
CA LYS A 198 13.92 13.03 -2.15
C LYS A 198 12.82 12.02 -1.80
N PRO A 199 12.46 11.11 -2.72
CA PRO A 199 11.31 10.25 -2.57
C PRO A 199 11.55 9.18 -1.50
N THR A 200 10.50 8.85 -0.77
CA THR A 200 10.40 7.65 0.08
C THR A 200 9.14 6.87 -0.27
N PHE A 201 9.19 5.55 -0.10
CA PHE A 201 8.11 4.64 -0.48
C PHE A 201 7.56 4.00 0.80
N GLN A 202 6.47 4.54 1.32
CA GLN A 202 5.95 4.19 2.64
C GLN A 202 4.43 4.04 2.60
N SER A 203 3.89 3.22 3.53
CA SER A 203 2.45 3.19 3.81
C SER A 203 1.97 4.53 4.37
N PHE A 204 0.66 4.74 4.44
CA PHE A 204 0.12 5.97 5.04
C PHE A 204 0.46 6.09 6.52
N GLY A 205 0.41 4.97 7.25
CA GLY A 205 0.80 4.93 8.66
C GLY A 205 2.27 5.32 8.86
N ASP A 206 3.18 4.64 8.15
CA ASP A 206 4.62 4.94 8.22
C ASP A 206 4.92 6.38 7.79
N SER A 207 4.19 6.91 6.79
CA SER A 207 4.35 8.29 6.32
C SER A 207 3.96 9.31 7.38
N THR A 208 2.83 9.07 8.07
CA THR A 208 2.39 9.98 9.15
C THR A 208 3.30 9.92 10.38
N GLU A 209 3.83 8.76 10.72
CA GLU A 209 4.88 8.62 11.73
C GLU A 209 6.17 9.34 11.32
N ALA A 210 6.61 9.18 10.06
CA ALA A 210 7.79 9.85 9.55
C ALA A 210 7.63 11.38 9.51
N LEU A 211 6.44 11.91 9.19
CA LEU A 211 6.10 13.33 9.33
C LEU A 211 6.20 13.78 10.79
N GLN A 212 5.62 13.03 11.72
CA GLN A 212 5.63 13.33 13.15
C GLN A 212 7.05 13.37 13.72
N ASP A 213 7.92 12.49 13.24
CA ASP A 213 9.34 12.40 13.61
C ASP A 213 10.23 13.43 12.88
N GLY A 214 9.69 14.17 11.92
CA GLY A 214 10.46 15.13 11.09
C GLY A 214 11.46 14.46 10.14
N LYS A 215 11.24 13.19 9.79
CA LYS A 215 12.05 12.42 8.84
C LYS A 215 11.70 12.73 7.38
N ILE A 216 10.45 13.11 7.12
CA ILE A 216 9.97 13.59 5.83
C ILE A 216 9.26 14.93 6.00
N ASP A 217 9.17 15.70 4.91
CA ASP A 217 8.57 17.03 4.88
C ASP A 217 7.11 17.01 4.43
N ALA A 218 6.76 16.05 3.55
CA ALA A 218 5.41 15.89 3.04
C ALA A 218 5.14 14.42 2.66
N ALA A 219 3.85 14.06 2.53
CA ALA A 219 3.43 12.74 2.09
C ALA A 219 2.21 12.83 1.18
N PHE A 220 2.22 12.08 0.08
CA PHE A 220 1.05 11.83 -0.73
C PHE A 220 0.20 10.72 -0.09
N VAL A 221 -1.08 11.00 0.07
CA VAL A 221 -2.11 10.07 0.53
C VAL A 221 -3.26 10.14 -0.47
N VAL A 222 -3.51 9.07 -1.21
CA VAL A 222 -4.64 9.00 -2.14
C VAL A 222 -5.65 8.02 -1.57
N ALA A 223 -6.73 8.56 -1.06
CA ALA A 223 -7.74 7.82 -0.32
C ALA A 223 -8.98 8.69 -0.11
N GLY A 224 -10.10 8.06 0.29
CA GLY A 224 -11.26 8.81 0.77
C GLY A 224 -10.93 9.63 2.03
N ALA A 225 -11.24 10.92 2.01
CA ALA A 225 -11.11 11.78 3.18
C ALA A 225 -12.41 11.79 4.03
N PRO A 226 -12.31 11.71 5.37
CA PRO A 226 -11.09 11.62 6.18
C PRO A 226 -10.44 10.23 6.15
N THR A 227 -9.11 10.20 5.99
CA THR A 227 -8.29 8.98 6.03
C THR A 227 -7.77 8.74 7.44
N THR A 228 -7.79 7.50 7.92
CA THR A 228 -7.45 7.15 9.31
C THR A 228 -6.05 7.64 9.71
N ALA A 229 -5.03 7.42 8.87
CA ALA A 229 -3.67 7.87 9.14
C ALA A 229 -3.59 9.40 9.36
N VAL A 230 -4.23 10.17 8.47
CA VAL A 230 -4.22 11.64 8.54
C VAL A 230 -5.02 12.14 9.74
N THR A 231 -6.17 11.52 10.05
CA THR A 231 -6.97 11.84 11.24
C THR A 231 -6.19 11.62 12.52
N SER A 232 -5.46 10.50 12.62
CA SER A 232 -4.62 10.18 13.78
C SER A 232 -3.48 11.20 13.96
N LEU A 233 -2.86 11.63 12.86
CA LEU A 233 -1.84 12.68 12.89
C LEU A 233 -2.44 14.03 13.31
N ALA A 234 -3.59 14.42 12.74
CA ALA A 234 -4.28 15.67 13.03
C ALA A 234 -4.75 15.77 14.50
N ALA A 235 -5.02 14.64 15.15
CA ALA A 235 -5.36 14.60 16.58
C ALA A 235 -4.20 15.03 17.50
N THR A 236 -2.95 14.99 17.02
CA THR A 236 -1.75 15.24 17.82
C THR A 236 -0.90 16.40 17.31
N LYS A 237 -1.03 16.77 16.05
CA LYS A 237 -0.24 17.82 15.37
C LYS A 237 -1.13 18.69 14.50
N PRO A 238 -0.79 19.97 14.31
CA PRO A 238 -1.42 20.79 13.28
C PRO A 238 -1.03 20.23 11.90
N VAL A 239 -2.03 19.78 11.14
CA VAL A 239 -1.85 19.23 9.79
C VAL A 239 -2.22 20.31 8.77
N TYR A 240 -1.45 20.40 7.70
CA TYR A 240 -1.73 21.21 6.53
C TYR A 240 -1.85 20.30 5.32
N LEU A 241 -2.74 20.66 4.40
CA LEU A 241 -2.87 20.03 3.10
C LEU A 241 -2.50 21.05 2.02
N VAL A 242 -1.71 20.62 1.04
CA VAL A 242 -1.33 21.47 -0.09
C VAL A 242 -2.46 21.48 -1.12
N SER A 243 -2.98 22.68 -1.41
CA SER A 243 -4.01 22.87 -2.43
C SER A 243 -3.40 22.88 -3.82
N LEU A 244 -4.09 22.28 -4.79
CA LEU A 244 -3.78 22.41 -6.21
C LEU A 244 -4.54 23.62 -6.77
N ASP A 245 -3.91 24.37 -7.66
CA ASP A 245 -4.58 25.44 -8.39
C ASP A 245 -5.29 24.95 -9.64
N ASP A 246 -6.24 25.73 -10.13
CA ASP A 246 -7.12 25.36 -11.23
C ASP A 246 -6.36 25.10 -12.54
N GLU A 247 -5.29 25.85 -12.83
CA GLU A 247 -4.51 25.68 -14.05
C GLU A 247 -3.87 24.29 -14.12
N HIS A 248 -3.26 23.85 -13.03
CA HIS A 248 -2.61 22.53 -12.94
C HIS A 248 -3.62 21.38 -12.85
N ILE A 249 -4.78 21.62 -12.22
CA ILE A 249 -5.88 20.66 -12.21
C ILE A 249 -6.41 20.43 -13.64
N ASP A 250 -6.65 21.51 -14.39
CA ASP A 250 -7.14 21.43 -15.76
C ASP A 250 -6.13 20.72 -16.67
N ALA A 251 -4.83 20.94 -16.46
CA ALA A 251 -3.77 20.24 -17.16
C ALA A 251 -3.76 18.73 -16.85
N LEU A 252 -3.88 18.36 -15.58
CA LEU A 252 -3.97 16.95 -15.15
C LEU A 252 -5.17 16.25 -15.78
N ILE A 253 -6.35 16.88 -15.76
CA ILE A 253 -7.58 16.30 -16.33
C ILE A 253 -7.48 16.18 -17.86
N ALA A 254 -6.82 17.13 -18.52
CA ALA A 254 -6.61 17.08 -19.96
C ALA A 254 -5.68 15.93 -20.38
N GLU A 255 -4.69 15.60 -19.55
CA GLU A 255 -3.73 14.52 -19.79
C GLU A 255 -4.30 13.15 -19.40
N SER A 256 -5.04 13.08 -18.29
CA SER A 256 -5.61 11.85 -17.77
C SER A 256 -7.10 11.99 -17.43
N PRO A 257 -7.99 11.32 -18.19
CA PRO A 257 -9.44 11.42 -17.98
C PRO A 257 -9.93 10.75 -16.71
N TYR A 258 -9.06 10.10 -15.95
CA TYR A 258 -9.39 9.44 -14.69
C TYR A 258 -9.45 10.41 -13.52
N TYR A 259 -8.82 11.59 -13.64
CA TYR A 259 -8.90 12.62 -12.63
C TYR A 259 -10.17 13.45 -12.74
N SER A 260 -10.68 13.86 -11.59
CA SER A 260 -11.72 14.88 -11.47
C SER A 260 -11.35 15.89 -10.40
N LYS A 261 -11.73 17.16 -10.60
CA LYS A 261 -11.56 18.20 -9.58
C LYS A 261 -12.38 17.84 -8.35
N ASN A 262 -11.79 17.98 -7.17
CA ASN A 262 -12.42 17.65 -5.90
C ASN A 262 -12.03 18.65 -4.80
N ILE A 263 -12.78 18.64 -3.69
CA ILE A 263 -12.53 19.50 -2.53
C ILE A 263 -12.52 18.62 -1.28
N ILE A 264 -11.49 18.80 -0.47
CA ILE A 264 -11.42 18.23 0.87
C ILE A 264 -11.89 19.33 1.83
N SER A 265 -13.00 19.06 2.54
CA SER A 265 -13.51 19.99 3.54
C SER A 265 -12.49 20.17 4.67
N LYS A 266 -12.32 21.40 5.13
CA LYS A 266 -11.53 21.71 6.32
C LYS A 266 -11.96 20.92 7.55
N ASP A 267 -13.23 20.55 7.63
CA ASP A 267 -13.79 19.81 8.75
C ASP A 267 -13.29 18.36 8.79
N ALA A 268 -12.71 17.85 7.68
CA ALA A 268 -12.18 16.48 7.63
C ALA A 268 -11.00 16.30 8.62
N TYR A 269 -10.14 17.30 8.73
CA TYR A 269 -8.93 17.23 9.57
C TYR A 269 -8.69 18.47 10.45
N GLY A 270 -9.61 19.43 10.44
CA GLY A 270 -9.44 20.68 11.16
C GLY A 270 -8.42 21.61 10.51
N THR A 271 -8.26 21.56 9.18
CA THR A 271 -7.39 22.47 8.42
C THR A 271 -7.95 23.89 8.42
N PRO A 272 -7.13 24.93 8.19
CA PRO A 272 -7.61 26.33 8.22
C PRO A 272 -8.70 26.65 7.19
N GLU A 273 -8.66 25.99 6.02
CA GLU A 273 -9.58 26.18 4.89
C GLU A 273 -9.82 24.89 4.14
N ASP A 274 -10.83 24.90 3.27
CA ASP A 274 -11.08 23.80 2.33
C ASP A 274 -9.92 23.72 1.34
N VAL A 275 -9.59 22.49 0.90
CA VAL A 275 -8.45 22.24 0.03
C VAL A 275 -8.93 21.73 -1.32
N THR A 276 -8.58 22.48 -2.38
CA THR A 276 -8.86 22.05 -3.76
C THR A 276 -7.81 21.05 -4.21
N THR A 277 -8.27 19.95 -4.80
CA THR A 277 -7.40 18.86 -5.26
C THR A 277 -8.05 18.12 -6.44
N VAL A 278 -7.43 17.03 -6.86
CA VAL A 278 -8.01 16.05 -7.78
C VAL A 278 -8.31 14.73 -7.08
N ALA A 279 -9.17 13.93 -7.68
CA ALA A 279 -9.54 12.62 -7.18
C ALA A 279 -9.70 11.62 -8.31
N VAL A 280 -9.53 10.33 -7.98
CA VAL A 280 -9.79 9.16 -8.83
C VAL A 280 -10.86 8.30 -8.18
N GLY A 281 -11.48 7.37 -8.91
CA GLY A 281 -12.48 6.45 -8.36
C GLY A 281 -11.83 5.31 -7.57
N ALA A 282 -12.48 4.87 -6.49
CA ALA A 282 -12.19 3.63 -5.79
C ALA A 282 -13.13 2.54 -6.30
N VAL A 283 -12.57 1.52 -6.95
CA VAL A 283 -13.33 0.42 -7.54
C VAL A 283 -12.99 -0.93 -6.90
N VAL A 284 -13.93 -1.84 -6.99
CA VAL A 284 -13.75 -3.26 -6.61
C VAL A 284 -13.98 -4.13 -7.82
#